data_9ef4daa34f655c05fcc618aa878ef455
#
_entry.id   9ef4daa34f655c05fcc618aa878ef455
#
_cell.length_a   1.000
_cell.length_b   1.000
_cell.length_c   1.000
_cell.angle_alpha   90.00
_cell.angle_beta   90.00
_cell.angle_gamma   90.00
#
_symmetry.space_group_name_H-M   'P 1'
#
loop_
_entity.id
_entity.type
_entity.pdbx_description
1 polymer ?
#
loop_
_entity_poly.entity_id
_entity_poly.type
_entity_poly.pdbx_seq_one_letter_code
_entity_poly.pdbx_strand_id
1 'polypeptide(L)'
;NEGVSPPGSHKPNTAVPQAYYNKAFGIERLSTETGAGQWGSALSMACQMFGLECRVFMVRVSYEQKPYRRMMMMTWGANCIPSPSDLTQAGKKILAEDPGSPGSLGIAISEAIEDAVADEKARYSLGSVLNHVLLHQTIVGLEAQKQLEKIGVYPDVVLGCVGGGSNFGGICLPYVRDKVHGKDISIIAAEPTSCPTMTRGPFAYDFGDTARTTPLLPMNTLGHDFVPAPIHAGGLRYHGMAPIISHLVKEEIIEARAFDQMETFSAGVQWARTEGFISAPETNHAIAAVVQEAERAKEEGKEKVILFNWSGHGLVDLAAYDAFMTEKLTQYELPEEEMKRALTCIEGLPCP
;
A
#
# COMPACT_ATOMS: atom_id res chain seq x y z
N ASN A 1 11.32 1.34 12.10
CA ASN A 1 11.60 2.33 11.04
C ASN A 1 12.11 1.65 9.79
N GLU A 2 11.26 1.53 8.76
CA GLU A 2 11.55 0.89 7.47
C GLU A 2 12.01 1.91 6.39
N GLY A 3 11.99 3.19 6.68
CA GLY A 3 12.40 4.25 5.74
C GLY A 3 13.91 4.35 5.53
N VAL A 4 14.71 3.62 6.30
CA VAL A 4 16.18 3.60 6.20
C VAL A 4 16.71 2.63 5.13
N SER A 5 15.85 1.82 4.52
CA SER A 5 16.23 0.96 3.39
C SER A 5 16.60 1.79 2.14
N PRO A 6 17.42 1.28 1.21
CA PRO A 6 17.81 2.05 0.02
C PRO A 6 16.65 2.67 -0.79
N PRO A 7 15.51 1.96 -1.03
CA PRO A 7 14.35 2.57 -1.66
C PRO A 7 13.47 3.39 -0.69
N GLY A 8 13.83 3.43 0.58
CA GLY A 8 13.19 4.25 1.59
C GLY A 8 11.81 3.77 2.05
N SER A 9 11.56 2.46 2.10
CA SER A 9 10.29 1.87 2.54
C SER A 9 10.43 0.41 3.00
N HIS A 10 9.37 -0.18 3.58
CA HIS A 10 9.27 -1.59 3.98
C HIS A 10 9.29 -2.60 2.80
N LYS A 11 9.14 -2.15 1.58
CA LYS A 11 8.96 -3.01 0.40
C LYS A 11 10.12 -3.96 0.10
N PRO A 12 11.41 -3.67 0.40
CA PRO A 12 12.51 -4.64 0.21
C PRO A 12 12.30 -5.98 0.88
N ASN A 13 11.60 -6.03 2.01
CA ASN A 13 11.34 -7.27 2.76
C ASN A 13 10.62 -8.35 1.92
N THR A 14 9.86 -7.94 0.90
CA THR A 14 9.23 -8.86 -0.05
C THR A 14 9.89 -8.81 -1.44
N ALA A 15 10.46 -7.67 -1.87
CA ALA A 15 11.09 -7.54 -3.18
C ALA A 15 12.32 -8.45 -3.31
N VAL A 16 13.17 -8.48 -2.28
CA VAL A 16 14.40 -9.29 -2.28
C VAL A 16 14.09 -10.78 -2.38
N PRO A 17 13.24 -11.40 -1.53
CA PRO A 17 12.92 -12.82 -1.68
C PRO A 17 12.18 -13.12 -3.00
N GLN A 18 11.30 -12.27 -3.48
CA GLN A 18 10.64 -12.49 -4.77
C GLN A 18 11.66 -12.50 -5.92
N ALA A 19 12.58 -11.55 -5.98
CA ALA A 19 13.62 -11.53 -7.01
C ALA A 19 14.57 -12.74 -6.89
N TYR A 20 14.99 -13.08 -5.68
CA TYR A 20 15.86 -14.24 -5.41
C TYR A 20 15.24 -15.55 -5.92
N TYR A 21 14.02 -15.86 -5.50
CA TYR A 21 13.37 -17.10 -5.88
C TYR A 21 13.06 -17.17 -7.39
N ASN A 22 12.62 -16.08 -7.99
CA ASN A 22 12.41 -16.05 -9.43
C ASN A 22 13.72 -16.30 -10.19
N LYS A 23 14.83 -15.69 -9.77
CA LYS A 23 16.15 -15.99 -10.36
C LYS A 23 16.54 -17.45 -10.18
N ALA A 24 16.32 -18.02 -8.99
CA ALA A 24 16.62 -19.43 -8.70
C ALA A 24 15.80 -20.40 -9.58
N PHE A 25 14.59 -20.00 -9.99
CA PHE A 25 13.74 -20.75 -10.92
C PHE A 25 14.00 -20.48 -12.41
N GLY A 26 15.07 -19.76 -12.75
CA GLY A 26 15.47 -19.51 -14.14
C GLY A 26 14.66 -18.42 -14.84
N ILE A 27 13.94 -17.58 -14.09
CA ILE A 27 13.23 -16.41 -14.63
C ILE A 27 14.27 -15.33 -14.98
N GLU A 28 14.04 -14.60 -16.07
CA GLU A 28 14.93 -13.57 -16.58
C GLU A 28 14.36 -12.16 -16.39
N ARG A 29 13.02 -12.00 -16.31
CA ARG A 29 12.34 -10.72 -16.17
C ARG A 29 11.20 -10.77 -15.14
N LEU A 30 11.09 -9.71 -14.32
CA LEU A 30 9.90 -9.45 -13.53
C LEU A 30 9.11 -8.27 -14.10
N SER A 31 7.81 -8.46 -14.27
CA SER A 31 6.86 -7.42 -14.64
C SER A 31 5.97 -7.11 -13.43
N THR A 32 5.73 -5.83 -13.19
CA THR A 32 4.97 -5.39 -12.00
C THR A 32 4.28 -4.05 -12.23
N GLU A 33 3.32 -3.77 -11.39
CA GLU A 33 2.71 -2.46 -11.24
C GLU A 33 3.37 -1.65 -10.12
N THR A 34 3.07 -0.34 -10.07
CA THR A 34 3.33 0.48 -8.88
C THR A 34 2.40 1.68 -8.83
N GLY A 35 1.83 1.96 -7.66
CA GLY A 35 1.00 3.13 -7.41
C GLY A 35 1.86 4.39 -7.26
N ALA A 36 2.40 4.63 -6.05
CA ALA A 36 3.23 5.80 -5.75
C ALA A 36 4.72 5.66 -6.13
N GLY A 37 5.15 4.45 -6.54
CA GLY A 37 6.53 4.15 -6.91
C GLY A 37 7.36 3.43 -5.84
N GLN A 38 6.89 3.28 -4.60
CA GLN A 38 7.66 2.58 -3.57
C GLN A 38 7.90 1.11 -3.91
N TRP A 39 6.87 0.40 -4.40
CA TRP A 39 7.02 -0.99 -4.81
C TRP A 39 7.93 -1.12 -6.03
N GLY A 40 7.68 -0.35 -7.09
CA GLY A 40 8.53 -0.35 -8.27
C GLY A 40 10.00 -0.07 -7.95
N SER A 41 10.29 0.90 -7.05
CA SER A 41 11.65 1.19 -6.60
C SER A 41 12.30 0.00 -5.88
N ALA A 42 11.57 -0.65 -4.97
CA ALA A 42 12.09 -1.79 -4.22
C ALA A 42 12.37 -3.01 -5.13
N LEU A 43 11.45 -3.30 -6.06
CA LEU A 43 11.63 -4.40 -7.00
C LEU A 43 12.74 -4.12 -8.02
N SER A 44 12.85 -2.87 -8.51
CA SER A 44 13.94 -2.47 -9.42
C SER A 44 15.31 -2.71 -8.79
N MET A 45 15.47 -2.28 -7.53
CA MET A 45 16.69 -2.53 -6.75
C MET A 45 16.96 -4.04 -6.60
N ALA A 46 15.96 -4.82 -6.20
CA ALA A 46 16.12 -6.26 -6.01
C ALA A 46 16.43 -6.98 -7.32
N CYS A 47 15.78 -6.63 -8.42
CA CYS A 47 16.08 -7.19 -9.73
C CYS A 47 17.53 -6.91 -10.16
N GLN A 48 18.02 -5.69 -9.95
CA GLN A 48 19.42 -5.33 -10.22
C GLN A 48 20.40 -6.17 -9.39
N MET A 49 20.09 -6.42 -8.10
CA MET A 49 20.93 -7.25 -7.21
C MET A 49 21.07 -8.69 -7.72
N PHE A 50 20.04 -9.24 -8.34
CA PHE A 50 20.00 -10.65 -8.80
C PHE A 50 20.18 -10.80 -10.32
N GLY A 51 20.43 -9.72 -11.05
CA GLY A 51 20.61 -9.75 -12.52
C GLY A 51 19.34 -10.19 -13.25
N LEU A 52 18.19 -9.63 -12.86
CA LEU A 52 16.90 -9.77 -13.52
C LEU A 52 16.55 -8.46 -14.25
N GLU A 53 15.90 -8.56 -15.38
CA GLU A 53 15.22 -7.40 -15.97
C GLU A 53 13.98 -7.04 -15.15
N CYS A 54 13.67 -5.74 -15.07
CA CYS A 54 12.50 -5.23 -14.37
C CYS A 54 11.69 -4.30 -15.28
N ARG A 55 10.39 -4.61 -15.44
CA ARG A 55 9.42 -3.75 -16.12
C ARG A 55 8.36 -3.30 -15.15
N VAL A 56 8.13 -2.00 -15.05
CA VAL A 56 7.24 -1.40 -14.04
C VAL A 56 6.18 -0.55 -14.73
N PHE A 57 4.92 -0.94 -14.61
CA PHE A 57 3.76 -0.14 -15.02
C PHE A 57 3.37 0.78 -13.86
N MET A 58 3.67 2.07 -13.98
CA MET A 58 3.41 3.06 -12.94
C MET A 58 2.13 3.83 -13.23
N VAL A 59 1.24 3.92 -12.25
CA VAL A 59 -0.01 4.70 -12.36
C VAL A 59 0.31 6.10 -12.88
N ARG A 60 -0.32 6.53 -13.99
CA ARG A 60 0.03 7.73 -14.78
C ARG A 60 0.10 8.99 -13.94
N VAL A 61 -0.89 9.26 -13.10
CA VAL A 61 -0.87 10.44 -12.23
C VAL A 61 0.34 10.45 -11.30
N SER A 62 0.77 9.29 -10.79
CA SER A 62 1.97 9.20 -9.96
C SER A 62 3.27 9.28 -10.77
N TYR A 63 3.27 8.74 -12.00
CA TYR A 63 4.40 8.87 -12.92
C TYR A 63 4.75 10.34 -13.22
N GLU A 64 3.71 11.18 -13.31
CA GLU A 64 3.86 12.62 -13.53
C GLU A 64 4.19 13.39 -12.24
N GLN A 65 3.49 13.10 -11.14
CA GLN A 65 3.66 13.80 -9.85
C GLN A 65 4.95 13.43 -9.10
N LYS A 66 5.52 12.23 -9.37
CA LYS A 66 6.66 11.69 -8.59
C LYS A 66 7.87 11.36 -9.48
N PRO A 67 8.47 12.35 -10.14
CA PRO A 67 9.58 12.12 -11.09
C PRO A 67 10.80 11.47 -10.43
N TYR A 68 11.06 11.74 -9.15
CA TYR A 68 12.21 11.16 -8.44
C TYR A 68 12.04 9.65 -8.19
N ARG A 69 10.83 9.16 -7.95
CA ARG A 69 10.56 7.72 -7.83
C ARG A 69 10.84 7.01 -9.16
N ARG A 70 10.35 7.58 -10.27
CA ARG A 70 10.66 7.08 -11.61
C ARG A 70 12.17 7.07 -11.89
N MET A 71 12.87 8.15 -11.57
CA MET A 71 14.31 8.26 -11.76
C MET A 71 15.07 7.20 -10.96
N MET A 72 14.67 6.94 -9.69
CA MET A 72 15.26 5.86 -8.89
C MET A 72 15.12 4.49 -9.59
N MET A 73 13.92 4.15 -10.07
CA MET A 73 13.68 2.89 -10.80
C MET A 73 14.58 2.77 -12.04
N MET A 74 14.65 3.83 -12.84
CA MET A 74 15.51 3.87 -14.04
C MET A 74 17.00 3.81 -13.69
N THR A 75 17.43 4.42 -12.59
CA THR A 75 18.82 4.34 -12.11
C THR A 75 19.22 2.93 -11.72
N TRP A 76 18.28 2.13 -11.19
CA TRP A 76 18.45 0.69 -10.94
C TRP A 76 18.18 -0.17 -12.18
N GLY A 77 18.08 0.42 -13.38
CA GLY A 77 17.97 -0.29 -14.65
C GLY A 77 16.58 -0.77 -15.02
N ALA A 78 15.54 -0.40 -14.28
CA ALA A 78 14.18 -0.78 -14.64
C ALA A 78 13.62 0.05 -15.80
N ASN A 79 12.76 -0.59 -16.61
CA ASN A 79 11.94 0.10 -17.60
C ASN A 79 10.62 0.52 -16.94
N CYS A 80 10.46 1.82 -16.66
CA CYS A 80 9.28 2.39 -16.02
C CYS A 80 8.35 3.02 -17.07
N ILE A 81 7.11 2.49 -17.14
CA ILE A 81 6.10 2.81 -18.16
C ILE A 81 4.88 3.46 -17.48
N PRO A 82 4.35 4.59 -17.98
CA PRO A 82 3.09 5.14 -17.47
C PRO A 82 1.92 4.24 -17.84
N SER A 83 1.04 3.92 -16.86
CA SER A 83 -0.16 3.12 -17.04
C SER A 83 -1.43 3.98 -16.87
N PRO A 84 -2.38 3.91 -17.81
CA PRO A 84 -2.47 3.03 -18.97
C PRO A 84 -1.47 3.38 -20.07
N SER A 85 -1.00 2.35 -20.81
CA SER A 85 -0.05 2.47 -21.92
C SER A 85 -0.62 1.90 -23.23
N ASP A 86 0.07 2.16 -24.34
CA ASP A 86 -0.23 1.58 -25.65
C ASP A 86 0.50 0.25 -25.92
N LEU A 87 1.20 -0.29 -24.93
CA LEU A 87 1.96 -1.52 -25.06
C LEU A 87 1.11 -2.78 -24.89
N THR A 88 0.04 -2.70 -24.11
CA THR A 88 -0.84 -3.81 -23.75
C THR A 88 -2.25 -3.62 -24.32
N GLN A 89 -3.02 -4.71 -24.46
CA GLN A 89 -4.41 -4.61 -24.88
C GLN A 89 -5.27 -3.95 -23.79
N ALA A 90 -4.99 -4.28 -22.51
CA ALA A 90 -5.65 -3.67 -21.37
C ALA A 90 -5.46 -2.14 -21.38
N GLY A 91 -4.24 -1.66 -21.53
CA GLY A 91 -3.95 -0.23 -21.59
C GLY A 91 -4.56 0.47 -22.80
N LYS A 92 -4.47 -0.14 -24.00
CA LYS A 92 -5.10 0.38 -25.23
C LYS A 92 -6.61 0.56 -25.09
N LYS A 93 -7.29 -0.41 -24.48
CA LYS A 93 -8.73 -0.34 -24.25
C LYS A 93 -9.09 0.89 -23.40
N ILE A 94 -8.41 1.08 -22.27
CA ILE A 94 -8.64 2.22 -21.39
C ILE A 94 -8.36 3.54 -22.10
N LEU A 95 -7.25 3.66 -22.85
CA LEU A 95 -6.91 4.87 -23.59
C LEU A 95 -7.87 5.17 -24.74
N ALA A 96 -8.52 4.17 -25.31
CA ALA A 96 -9.56 4.35 -26.31
C ALA A 96 -10.87 4.89 -25.70
N GLU A 97 -11.20 4.48 -24.47
CA GLU A 97 -12.38 4.94 -23.74
C GLU A 97 -12.15 6.33 -23.10
N ASP A 98 -10.98 6.53 -22.49
CA ASP A 98 -10.55 7.79 -21.85
C ASP A 98 -9.05 8.04 -22.11
N PRO A 99 -8.72 8.82 -23.15
CA PRO A 99 -7.33 9.20 -23.47
C PRO A 99 -6.63 9.99 -22.35
N GLY A 100 -7.42 10.65 -21.47
CA GLY A 100 -6.94 11.44 -20.33
C GLY A 100 -6.88 10.66 -19.02
N SER A 101 -7.11 9.37 -19.02
CA SER A 101 -7.16 8.53 -17.81
C SER A 101 -5.96 8.74 -16.91
N PRO A 102 -6.16 9.08 -15.62
CA PRO A 102 -5.08 9.20 -14.64
C PRO A 102 -4.45 7.84 -14.28
N GLY A 103 -5.09 6.76 -14.71
CA GLY A 103 -4.75 5.39 -14.35
C GLY A 103 -5.19 5.01 -12.94
N SER A 104 -5.19 3.71 -12.69
CA SER A 104 -5.41 3.12 -11.36
C SER A 104 -4.43 1.96 -11.15
N LEU A 105 -4.32 1.50 -9.90
CA LEU A 105 -3.49 0.33 -9.61
C LEU A 105 -4.07 -0.92 -10.28
N GLY A 106 -5.40 -1.07 -10.34
CA GLY A 106 -6.07 -2.17 -11.04
C GLY A 106 -5.75 -2.23 -12.53
N ILE A 107 -5.69 -1.08 -13.21
CA ILE A 107 -5.27 -0.99 -14.62
C ILE A 107 -3.81 -1.41 -14.77
N ALA A 108 -2.92 -0.87 -13.93
CA ALA A 108 -1.49 -1.19 -13.98
C ALA A 108 -1.20 -2.67 -13.68
N ILE A 109 -1.98 -3.32 -12.80
CA ILE A 109 -1.93 -4.77 -12.55
C ILE A 109 -2.29 -5.54 -13.83
N SER A 110 -3.39 -5.18 -14.49
CA SER A 110 -3.81 -5.83 -15.75
C SER A 110 -2.72 -5.77 -16.81
N GLU A 111 -2.08 -4.61 -17.00
CA GLU A 111 -0.99 -4.43 -17.96
C GLU A 111 0.24 -5.26 -17.58
N ALA A 112 0.63 -5.28 -16.30
CA ALA A 112 1.78 -6.04 -15.82
C ALA A 112 1.57 -7.56 -15.94
N ILE A 113 0.35 -8.05 -15.71
CA ILE A 113 0.01 -9.48 -15.90
C ILE A 113 0.06 -9.83 -17.40
N GLU A 114 -0.55 -9.01 -18.26
CA GLU A 114 -0.52 -9.23 -19.72
C GLU A 114 0.91 -9.29 -20.24
N ASP A 115 1.78 -8.37 -19.81
CA ASP A 115 3.20 -8.37 -20.17
C ASP A 115 3.95 -9.61 -19.66
N ALA A 116 3.65 -10.06 -18.45
CA ALA A 116 4.31 -11.24 -17.87
C ALA A 116 3.87 -12.55 -18.57
N VAL A 117 2.58 -12.68 -18.91
CA VAL A 117 2.04 -13.89 -19.56
C VAL A 117 2.52 -14.03 -21.00
N ALA A 118 2.86 -12.93 -21.66
CA ALA A 118 3.37 -12.93 -23.04
C ALA A 118 4.79 -13.53 -23.20
N ASP A 119 5.49 -13.85 -22.11
CA ASP A 119 6.87 -14.33 -22.14
C ASP A 119 7.09 -15.41 -21.06
N GLU A 120 7.45 -16.64 -21.49
CA GLU A 120 7.67 -17.78 -20.59
C GLU A 120 8.76 -17.56 -19.55
N LYS A 121 9.72 -16.65 -19.83
CA LYS A 121 10.81 -16.27 -18.93
C LYS A 121 10.49 -15.09 -18.05
N ALA A 122 9.30 -14.52 -18.16
CA ALA A 122 8.81 -13.46 -17.31
C ALA A 122 7.84 -13.99 -16.24
N ARG A 123 7.75 -13.26 -15.11
CA ARG A 123 6.73 -13.47 -14.08
C ARG A 123 6.20 -12.15 -13.59
N TYR A 124 4.93 -12.16 -13.26
CA TYR A 124 4.29 -11.07 -12.53
C TYR A 124 4.72 -11.10 -11.06
N SER A 125 5.04 -9.93 -10.53
CA SER A 125 5.46 -9.75 -9.13
C SER A 125 4.60 -8.67 -8.48
N LEU A 126 4.03 -8.96 -7.31
CA LEU A 126 3.10 -8.09 -6.60
C LEU A 126 3.66 -7.71 -5.23
N GLY A 127 3.59 -6.43 -4.89
CA GLY A 127 4.15 -5.87 -3.65
C GLY A 127 3.18 -5.69 -2.49
N SER A 128 1.96 -6.24 -2.58
CA SER A 128 0.91 -6.14 -1.55
C SER A 128 -0.15 -7.23 -1.72
N VAL A 129 -1.24 -7.19 -0.96
CA VAL A 129 -2.48 -7.97 -1.08
C VAL A 129 -2.33 -9.47 -0.80
N LEU A 130 -1.41 -10.16 -1.47
CA LEU A 130 -1.33 -11.62 -1.43
C LEU A 130 -0.62 -12.15 -0.16
N ASN A 131 -1.05 -13.31 0.31
CA ASN A 131 -0.57 -13.88 1.57
C ASN A 131 0.94 -14.08 1.63
N HIS A 132 1.61 -14.45 0.52
CA HIS A 132 3.07 -14.60 0.51
C HIS A 132 3.78 -13.26 0.73
N VAL A 133 3.21 -12.14 0.23
CA VAL A 133 3.75 -10.80 0.45
C VAL A 133 3.62 -10.42 1.93
N LEU A 134 2.43 -10.63 2.51
CA LEU A 134 2.20 -10.35 3.92
C LEU A 134 3.11 -11.21 4.81
N LEU A 135 3.29 -12.49 4.46
CA LEU A 135 4.20 -13.41 5.16
C LEU A 135 5.65 -12.88 5.16
N HIS A 136 6.17 -12.46 4.01
CA HIS A 136 7.50 -11.85 3.93
C HIS A 136 7.61 -10.60 4.83
N GLN A 137 6.55 -9.79 4.87
CA GLN A 137 6.54 -8.56 5.65
C GLN A 137 6.46 -8.80 7.17
N THR A 138 6.02 -9.97 7.62
CA THR A 138 5.95 -10.28 9.06
C THR A 138 7.29 -10.19 9.77
N ILE A 139 8.41 -10.18 9.05
CA ILE A 139 9.74 -9.93 9.62
C ILE A 139 9.77 -8.63 10.44
N VAL A 140 9.02 -7.61 10.02
CA VAL A 140 8.93 -6.31 10.73
C VAL A 140 8.32 -6.49 12.12
N GLY A 141 7.19 -7.18 12.23
CA GLY A 141 6.52 -7.41 13.52
C GLY A 141 7.29 -8.40 14.39
N LEU A 142 7.89 -9.44 13.79
CA LEU A 142 8.71 -10.42 14.53
C LEU A 142 9.98 -9.80 15.11
N GLU A 143 10.63 -8.89 14.36
CA GLU A 143 11.77 -8.13 14.87
C GLU A 143 11.35 -7.13 15.94
N ALA A 144 10.22 -6.44 15.75
CA ALA A 144 9.66 -5.53 16.75
C ALA A 144 9.37 -6.24 18.07
N GLN A 145 8.79 -7.45 18.05
CA GLN A 145 8.58 -8.27 19.25
C GLN A 145 9.91 -8.53 20.00
N LYS A 146 10.95 -8.96 19.27
CA LYS A 146 12.27 -9.21 19.86
C LYS A 146 12.95 -7.94 20.39
N GLN A 147 12.77 -6.82 19.72
CA GLN A 147 13.32 -5.53 20.15
C GLN A 147 12.66 -5.04 21.44
N LEU A 148 11.32 -5.13 21.52
CA LEU A 148 10.57 -4.75 22.71
C LEU A 148 10.82 -5.69 23.90
N GLU A 149 10.97 -7.00 23.64
CA GLU A 149 11.34 -7.96 24.67
C GLU A 149 12.67 -7.59 25.37
N LYS A 150 13.68 -7.11 24.60
CA LYS A 150 14.99 -6.70 25.18
C LYS A 150 14.90 -5.56 26.16
N ILE A 151 13.89 -4.71 26.04
CA ILE A 151 13.64 -3.58 26.93
C ILE A 151 12.50 -3.83 27.93
N GLY A 152 11.96 -5.06 27.96
CA GLY A 152 10.92 -5.48 28.88
C GLY A 152 9.55 -4.81 28.65
N VAL A 153 9.25 -4.43 27.41
CA VAL A 153 8.03 -3.69 27.04
C VAL A 153 7.16 -4.54 26.11
N TYR A 154 5.83 -4.43 26.27
CA TYR A 154 4.85 -5.00 25.35
C TYR A 154 3.85 -3.91 24.90
N PRO A 155 3.44 -3.85 23.62
CA PRO A 155 2.57 -2.79 23.16
C PRO A 155 1.11 -2.99 23.59
N ASP A 156 0.46 -1.91 24.00
CA ASP A 156 -0.99 -1.85 24.23
C ASP A 156 -1.74 -1.62 22.91
N VAL A 157 -1.08 -0.93 21.97
CA VAL A 157 -1.63 -0.62 20.65
C VAL A 157 -0.61 -0.93 19.58
N VAL A 158 -1.00 -1.65 18.54
CA VAL A 158 -0.22 -1.84 17.30
C VAL A 158 -0.98 -1.24 16.13
N LEU A 159 -0.33 -0.38 15.36
CA LEU A 159 -1.00 0.29 14.25
C LEU A 159 -0.09 0.48 13.03
N GLY A 160 -0.72 0.73 11.88
CA GLY A 160 -0.02 1.02 10.64
C GLY A 160 -0.95 1.54 9.56
N CYS A 161 -0.39 2.27 8.60
CA CYS A 161 -1.13 2.68 7.42
C CYS A 161 -1.39 1.48 6.50
N VAL A 162 -2.53 1.50 5.83
CA VAL A 162 -2.98 0.39 5.00
C VAL A 162 -3.49 0.85 3.63
N GLY A 163 -2.94 0.23 2.58
CA GLY A 163 -3.46 0.25 1.22
C GLY A 163 -3.93 -1.16 0.88
N GLY A 164 -3.12 -1.94 0.15
CA GLY A 164 -3.40 -3.37 -0.08
C GLY A 164 -3.07 -4.30 1.08
N GLY A 165 -2.49 -3.81 2.19
CA GLY A 165 -2.28 -4.58 3.42
C GLY A 165 -0.85 -5.00 3.74
N SER A 166 0.14 -4.81 2.87
CA SER A 166 1.50 -5.34 3.09
C SER A 166 2.21 -4.73 4.29
N ASN A 167 2.18 -3.40 4.43
CA ASN A 167 2.78 -2.69 5.57
C ASN A 167 2.11 -3.09 6.89
N PHE A 168 0.80 -2.95 6.92
CA PHE A 168 0.01 -3.22 8.10
C PHE A 168 0.09 -4.70 8.51
N GLY A 169 -0.08 -5.64 7.56
CA GLY A 169 0.07 -7.08 7.83
C GLY A 169 1.46 -7.43 8.37
N GLY A 170 2.50 -6.76 7.87
CA GLY A 170 3.88 -6.98 8.35
C GLY A 170 4.05 -6.69 9.83
N ILE A 171 3.55 -5.55 10.30
CA ILE A 171 3.67 -5.19 11.71
C ILE A 171 2.64 -5.90 12.59
N CYS A 172 1.39 -6.10 12.13
CA CYS A 172 0.30 -6.52 12.99
C CYS A 172 0.13 -8.05 13.11
N LEU A 173 0.39 -8.86 12.07
CA LEU A 173 0.05 -10.29 12.10
C LEU A 173 0.73 -11.08 13.24
N PRO A 174 1.99 -10.83 13.64
CA PRO A 174 2.56 -11.44 14.84
C PRO A 174 1.79 -11.10 16.12
N TYR A 175 1.24 -9.89 16.23
CA TYR A 175 0.45 -9.45 17.38
C TYR A 175 -1.02 -9.90 17.28
N VAL A 176 -1.58 -10.08 16.07
CA VAL A 176 -2.88 -10.76 15.88
C VAL A 176 -2.83 -12.15 16.48
N ARG A 177 -1.76 -12.91 16.25
CA ARG A 177 -1.55 -14.21 16.90
C ARG A 177 -1.63 -14.10 18.43
N ASP A 178 -0.95 -13.13 19.00
CA ASP A 178 -0.92 -12.94 20.46
C ASP A 178 -2.32 -12.54 21.01
N LYS A 179 -3.04 -11.66 20.28
CA LYS A 179 -4.43 -11.27 20.60
C LYS A 179 -5.39 -12.47 20.60
N VAL A 180 -5.32 -13.31 19.57
CA VAL A 180 -6.14 -14.53 19.48
C VAL A 180 -5.84 -15.52 20.62
N HIS A 181 -4.62 -15.49 21.15
CA HIS A 181 -4.22 -16.29 22.32
C HIS A 181 -4.47 -15.57 23.67
N GLY A 182 -5.27 -14.50 23.68
CA GLY A 182 -5.77 -13.86 24.90
C GLY A 182 -4.97 -12.68 25.41
N LYS A 183 -4.02 -12.13 24.63
CA LYS A 183 -3.35 -10.87 24.97
C LYS A 183 -4.32 -9.70 24.74
N ASP A 184 -4.41 -8.82 25.73
CA ASP A 184 -5.15 -7.55 25.58
C ASP A 184 -4.30 -6.54 24.79
N ILE A 185 -4.66 -6.36 23.52
CA ILE A 185 -3.98 -5.47 22.60
C ILE A 185 -4.95 -4.90 21.57
N SER A 186 -4.88 -3.60 21.32
CA SER A 186 -5.59 -2.94 20.23
C SER A 186 -4.79 -3.01 18.95
N ILE A 187 -5.43 -3.35 17.82
CA ILE A 187 -4.80 -3.41 16.51
C ILE A 187 -5.58 -2.52 15.56
N ILE A 188 -4.95 -1.45 15.04
CA ILE A 188 -5.63 -0.37 14.31
C ILE A 188 -5.00 -0.20 12.92
N ALA A 189 -5.85 -0.29 11.91
CA ALA A 189 -5.50 -0.04 10.51
C ALA A 189 -5.92 1.37 10.10
N ALA A 190 -4.99 2.19 9.63
CA ALA A 190 -5.24 3.57 9.19
C ALA A 190 -5.29 3.66 7.67
N GLU A 191 -6.47 3.97 7.11
CA GLU A 191 -6.70 4.13 5.67
C GLU A 191 -7.10 5.57 5.31
N PRO A 192 -7.03 6.00 4.02
CA PRO A 192 -7.49 7.32 3.60
C PRO A 192 -9.01 7.38 3.41
N THR A 193 -9.64 8.51 3.77
CA THR A 193 -11.06 8.79 3.49
C THR A 193 -11.40 8.80 2.00
N SER A 194 -10.40 8.99 1.15
CA SER A 194 -10.54 8.97 -0.32
C SER A 194 -10.56 7.55 -0.91
N CYS A 195 -10.15 6.54 -0.14
CA CYS A 195 -10.12 5.14 -0.56
C CYS A 195 -10.44 4.23 0.66
N PRO A 196 -11.67 4.34 1.23
CA PRO A 196 -12.05 3.73 2.50
C PRO A 196 -12.50 2.27 2.32
N THR A 197 -11.59 1.40 1.92
CA THR A 197 -11.90 0.00 1.61
C THR A 197 -12.47 -0.77 2.79
N MET A 198 -11.89 -0.59 4.00
CA MET A 198 -12.30 -1.33 5.19
C MET A 198 -13.40 -0.65 5.97
N THR A 199 -13.40 0.70 6.04
CA THR A 199 -14.40 1.43 6.82
C THR A 199 -15.75 1.58 6.11
N ARG A 200 -15.75 1.54 4.76
CA ARG A 200 -16.97 1.73 3.95
C ARG A 200 -17.20 0.67 2.88
N GLY A 201 -16.13 0.02 2.36
CA GLY A 201 -16.25 -1.02 1.35
C GLY A 201 -16.86 -2.31 1.92
N PRO A 202 -17.77 -2.98 1.18
CA PRO A 202 -18.33 -4.27 1.58
C PRO A 202 -17.26 -5.37 1.58
N PHE A 203 -17.44 -6.40 2.40
CA PHE A 203 -16.70 -7.65 2.28
C PHE A 203 -17.37 -8.50 1.20
N ALA A 204 -16.73 -8.62 0.05
CA ALA A 204 -17.28 -9.29 -1.14
C ALA A 204 -16.19 -10.02 -1.92
N TYR A 205 -16.57 -10.93 -2.82
CA TYR A 205 -15.63 -11.41 -3.83
C TYR A 205 -15.40 -10.34 -4.88
N ASP A 206 -14.13 -10.09 -5.21
CA ASP A 206 -13.76 -9.16 -6.26
C ASP A 206 -12.48 -9.60 -6.96
N PHE A 207 -12.18 -9.03 -8.12
CA PHE A 207 -10.94 -9.20 -8.84
C PHE A 207 -9.88 -8.21 -8.31
N GLY A 208 -8.62 -8.63 -8.35
CA GLY A 208 -7.50 -7.76 -7.98
C GLY A 208 -7.16 -6.70 -9.03
N ASP A 209 -7.73 -6.81 -10.25
CA ASP A 209 -7.41 -5.97 -11.40
C ASP A 209 -8.64 -5.63 -12.26
N THR A 210 -8.56 -4.51 -13.00
CA THR A 210 -9.68 -3.99 -13.80
C THR A 210 -10.03 -4.90 -14.98
N ALA A 211 -9.07 -5.59 -15.58
CA ALA A 211 -9.33 -6.50 -16.69
C ALA A 211 -9.84 -7.90 -16.27
N ARG A 212 -9.98 -8.14 -14.94
CA ARG A 212 -10.45 -9.41 -14.37
C ARG A 212 -9.56 -10.61 -14.73
N THR A 213 -8.26 -10.38 -14.80
CA THR A 213 -7.25 -11.42 -15.10
C THR A 213 -6.76 -12.14 -13.85
N THR A 214 -6.96 -11.55 -12.67
CA THR A 214 -6.65 -12.16 -11.37
C THR A 214 -7.76 -13.11 -10.92
N PRO A 215 -7.47 -14.04 -9.99
CA PRO A 215 -8.50 -14.82 -9.32
C PRO A 215 -9.47 -13.94 -8.51
N LEU A 216 -10.71 -14.40 -8.35
CA LEU A 216 -11.65 -13.86 -7.38
C LEU A 216 -11.12 -14.07 -5.94
N LEU A 217 -11.06 -13.03 -5.15
CA LEU A 217 -10.63 -13.06 -3.76
C LEU A 217 -11.70 -12.43 -2.85
N PRO A 218 -11.98 -13.01 -1.67
CA PRO A 218 -12.85 -12.37 -0.69
C PRO A 218 -12.08 -11.21 -0.04
N MET A 219 -12.61 -9.99 -0.14
CA MET A 219 -11.94 -8.78 0.33
C MET A 219 -12.92 -7.66 0.68
N ASN A 220 -12.52 -6.74 1.53
CA ASN A 220 -13.15 -5.43 1.55
C ASN A 220 -12.79 -4.71 0.26
N THR A 221 -13.77 -4.20 -0.49
CA THR A 221 -13.53 -3.64 -1.82
C THR A 221 -14.39 -2.42 -2.11
N LEU A 222 -13.89 -1.55 -2.98
CA LEU A 222 -14.61 -0.45 -3.60
C LEU A 222 -15.02 -0.77 -5.06
N GLY A 223 -14.75 -2.02 -5.50
CA GLY A 223 -14.98 -2.47 -6.87
C GLY A 223 -13.73 -2.35 -7.77
N HIS A 224 -13.48 -3.40 -8.58
CA HIS A 224 -12.27 -3.47 -9.44
C HIS A 224 -12.19 -2.41 -10.55
N ASP A 225 -13.30 -1.72 -10.86
CA ASP A 225 -13.34 -0.59 -11.79
C ASP A 225 -13.13 0.78 -11.08
N PHE A 226 -12.98 0.79 -9.75
CA PHE A 226 -12.78 2.02 -9.00
C PHE A 226 -11.46 2.70 -9.34
N VAL A 227 -11.53 3.98 -9.69
CA VAL A 227 -10.37 4.85 -9.94
C VAL A 227 -10.25 5.85 -8.79
N PRO A 228 -9.29 5.67 -7.87
CA PRO A 228 -9.15 6.56 -6.71
C PRO A 228 -8.78 8.00 -7.10
N ALA A 229 -9.28 8.97 -6.34
CA ALA A 229 -8.87 10.37 -6.46
C ALA A 229 -7.34 10.54 -6.35
N PRO A 230 -6.73 11.52 -7.04
CA PRO A 230 -5.28 11.70 -7.11
C PRO A 230 -4.69 12.36 -5.86
N ILE A 231 -5.02 11.86 -4.67
CA ILE A 231 -4.40 12.30 -3.41
C ILE A 231 -2.92 11.89 -3.33
N HIS A 232 -2.14 12.55 -2.49
CA HIS A 232 -0.69 12.33 -2.43
C HIS A 232 -0.25 11.00 -1.79
N ALA A 233 -1.09 10.32 -1.01
CA ALA A 233 -0.81 8.99 -0.47
C ALA A 233 -1.07 7.88 -1.52
N GLY A 234 -0.35 7.92 -2.64
CA GLY A 234 -0.58 7.04 -3.79
C GLY A 234 -0.43 5.54 -3.50
N GLY A 235 0.37 5.16 -2.50
CA GLY A 235 0.53 3.77 -2.05
C GLY A 235 -0.66 3.23 -1.27
N LEU A 236 -1.63 4.07 -0.89
CA LEU A 236 -2.87 3.67 -0.22
C LEU A 236 -4.09 3.71 -1.16
N ARG A 237 -3.90 4.00 -2.45
CA ARG A 237 -4.96 4.11 -3.46
C ARG A 237 -5.15 2.78 -4.19
N TYR A 238 -5.77 1.82 -3.54
CA TYR A 238 -6.12 0.54 -4.13
C TYR A 238 -7.55 0.15 -3.73
N HIS A 239 -8.32 -0.38 -4.68
CA HIS A 239 -9.75 -0.68 -4.49
C HIS A 239 -10.02 -1.84 -3.53
N GLY A 240 -9.04 -2.74 -3.32
CA GLY A 240 -9.23 -3.98 -2.57
C GLY A 240 -8.23 -4.14 -1.42
N MET A 241 -8.63 -4.87 -0.41
CA MET A 241 -7.83 -5.19 0.76
C MET A 241 -7.38 -6.65 0.74
N ALA A 242 -6.17 -6.92 1.25
CA ALA A 242 -5.69 -8.30 1.42
C ALA A 242 -6.76 -9.18 2.10
N PRO A 243 -7.06 -10.39 1.57
CA PRO A 243 -8.11 -11.26 2.11
C PRO A 243 -7.98 -11.54 3.60
N ILE A 244 -6.75 -11.80 4.08
CA ILE A 244 -6.52 -12.08 5.51
C ILE A 244 -6.82 -10.85 6.37
N ILE A 245 -6.47 -9.65 5.93
CA ILE A 245 -6.77 -8.41 6.68
C ILE A 245 -8.28 -8.14 6.67
N SER A 246 -8.93 -8.29 5.52
CA SER A 246 -10.39 -8.16 5.40
C SER A 246 -11.14 -9.13 6.32
N HIS A 247 -10.68 -10.38 6.38
CA HIS A 247 -11.25 -11.36 7.30
C HIS A 247 -11.09 -10.95 8.77
N LEU A 248 -9.91 -10.48 9.16
CA LEU A 248 -9.63 -10.03 10.52
C LEU A 248 -10.45 -8.78 10.93
N VAL A 249 -10.77 -7.91 9.97
CA VAL A 249 -11.70 -6.79 10.19
C VAL A 249 -13.13 -7.30 10.36
N LYS A 250 -13.58 -8.23 9.50
CA LYS A 250 -14.90 -8.87 9.59
C LYS A 250 -15.11 -9.57 10.93
N GLU A 251 -14.08 -10.21 11.48
CA GLU A 251 -14.09 -10.88 12.79
C GLU A 251 -13.83 -9.93 13.98
N GLU A 252 -13.83 -8.61 13.74
CA GLU A 252 -13.60 -7.56 14.74
C GLU A 252 -12.28 -7.69 15.54
N ILE A 253 -11.30 -8.43 14.99
CA ILE A 253 -9.96 -8.56 15.57
C ILE A 253 -9.13 -7.30 15.32
N ILE A 254 -9.35 -6.64 14.19
CA ILE A 254 -8.71 -5.41 13.75
C ILE A 254 -9.77 -4.30 13.64
N GLU A 255 -9.46 -3.15 14.20
CA GLU A 255 -10.21 -1.91 13.99
C GLU A 255 -9.67 -1.15 12.77
N ALA A 256 -10.55 -0.62 11.92
CA ALA A 256 -10.18 0.23 10.80
C ALA A 256 -10.61 1.68 11.07
N ARG A 257 -9.75 2.65 10.77
CA ARG A 257 -10.02 4.09 10.85
C ARG A 257 -9.60 4.80 9.58
N ALA A 258 -10.40 5.75 9.12
CA ALA A 258 -10.10 6.55 7.95
C ALA A 258 -9.68 7.98 8.34
N PHE A 259 -8.67 8.51 7.66
CA PHE A 259 -8.10 9.84 7.90
C PHE A 259 -8.05 10.64 6.60
N ASP A 260 -8.34 11.93 6.67
CA ASP A 260 -8.20 12.80 5.50
C ASP A 260 -6.75 13.30 5.31
N GLN A 261 -6.43 13.74 4.09
CA GLN A 261 -5.06 14.14 3.79
C GLN A 261 -4.60 15.40 4.53
N MET A 262 -5.50 16.31 4.91
CA MET A 262 -5.11 17.52 5.65
C MET A 262 -4.71 17.17 7.07
N GLU A 263 -5.47 16.30 7.72
CA GLU A 263 -5.15 15.75 9.03
C GLU A 263 -3.83 14.97 9.01
N THR A 264 -3.66 14.08 8.04
CA THR A 264 -2.44 13.26 7.95
C THR A 264 -1.18 14.09 7.66
N PHE A 265 -1.25 15.11 6.78
CA PHE A 265 -0.11 16.02 6.56
C PHE A 265 0.18 16.89 7.77
N SER A 266 -0.84 17.35 8.50
CA SER A 266 -0.65 18.06 9.76
C SER A 266 0.12 17.21 10.78
N ALA A 267 -0.30 15.95 10.97
CA ALA A 267 0.37 15.00 11.85
C ALA A 267 1.81 14.68 11.37
N GLY A 268 2.02 14.52 10.07
CA GLY A 268 3.36 14.31 9.49
C GLY A 268 4.32 15.47 9.67
N VAL A 269 3.82 16.70 9.57
CA VAL A 269 4.61 17.93 9.86
C VAL A 269 4.92 18.04 11.35
N GLN A 270 3.95 17.75 12.22
CA GLN A 270 4.18 17.69 13.67
C GLN A 270 5.27 16.66 13.99
N TRP A 271 5.17 15.45 13.45
CA TRP A 271 6.17 14.39 13.60
C TRP A 271 7.57 14.84 13.15
N ALA A 272 7.67 15.47 11.98
CA ALA A 272 8.95 15.95 11.47
C ALA A 272 9.59 17.01 12.39
N ARG A 273 8.78 17.84 13.02
CA ARG A 273 9.24 18.88 13.95
C ARG A 273 9.63 18.35 15.33
N THR A 274 9.05 17.24 15.77
CA THR A 274 9.33 16.63 17.07
C THR A 274 10.39 15.55 16.99
N GLU A 275 10.34 14.69 15.97
CA GLU A 275 11.19 13.51 15.84
C GLU A 275 12.33 13.67 14.80
N GLY A 276 12.28 14.72 13.98
CA GLY A 276 13.29 15.02 12.96
C GLY A 276 13.17 14.21 11.65
N PHE A 277 12.18 13.32 11.52
CA PHE A 277 12.01 12.45 10.34
C PHE A 277 10.85 12.92 9.47
N ILE A 278 11.11 13.19 8.19
CA ILE A 278 10.07 13.47 7.20
C ILE A 278 9.53 12.14 6.68
N SER A 279 8.28 11.84 6.98
CA SER A 279 7.60 10.60 6.63
C SER A 279 6.99 10.64 5.22
N ALA A 280 6.85 9.48 4.59
CA ALA A 280 6.05 9.35 3.38
C ALA A 280 4.58 9.74 3.66
N PRO A 281 3.85 10.33 2.70
CA PRO A 281 2.43 10.67 2.87
C PRO A 281 1.56 9.48 3.31
N GLU A 282 1.92 8.27 2.91
CA GLU A 282 1.29 7.04 3.38
C GLU A 282 1.49 6.83 4.89
N THR A 283 2.72 7.01 5.37
CA THR A 283 3.08 6.85 6.79
C THR A 283 2.39 7.88 7.68
N ASN A 284 2.07 9.05 7.14
CA ASN A 284 1.35 10.10 7.86
C ASN A 284 -0.02 9.62 8.38
N HIS A 285 -0.68 8.67 7.70
CA HIS A 285 -1.93 8.08 8.18
C HIS A 285 -1.71 7.30 9.49
N ALA A 286 -0.61 6.54 9.58
CA ALA A 286 -0.25 5.88 10.82
C ALA A 286 0.10 6.88 11.93
N ILE A 287 0.81 7.96 11.59
CA ILE A 287 1.16 9.02 12.54
C ILE A 287 -0.09 9.72 13.06
N ALA A 288 -1.07 10.03 12.21
CA ALA A 288 -2.35 10.60 12.64
C ALA A 288 -3.06 9.68 13.65
N ALA A 289 -3.08 8.37 13.38
CA ALA A 289 -3.63 7.39 14.33
C ALA A 289 -2.82 7.32 15.64
N VAL A 290 -1.49 7.45 15.60
CA VAL A 290 -0.64 7.53 16.80
C VAL A 290 -1.01 8.76 17.65
N VAL A 291 -1.14 9.92 17.01
CA VAL A 291 -1.52 11.17 17.71
C VAL A 291 -2.88 11.00 18.38
N GLN A 292 -3.87 10.46 17.66
CA GLN A 292 -5.22 10.21 18.19
C GLN A 292 -5.19 9.25 19.40
N GLU A 293 -4.42 8.15 19.34
CA GLU A 293 -4.28 7.22 20.48
C GLU A 293 -3.52 7.83 21.66
N ALA A 294 -2.51 8.68 21.40
CA ALA A 294 -1.79 9.38 22.46
C ALA A 294 -2.67 10.42 23.17
N GLU A 295 -3.47 11.16 22.42
CA GLU A 295 -4.46 12.10 22.99
C GLU A 295 -5.50 11.36 23.82
N ARG A 296 -6.04 10.25 23.32
CA ARG A 296 -6.97 9.41 24.07
C ARG A 296 -6.35 8.86 25.35
N ALA A 297 -5.12 8.37 25.30
CA ALA A 297 -4.41 7.88 26.49
C ALA A 297 -4.24 9.00 27.55
N LYS A 298 -3.92 10.22 27.09
CA LYS A 298 -3.81 11.42 27.95
C LYS A 298 -5.15 11.78 28.60
N GLU A 299 -6.25 11.77 27.84
CA GLU A 299 -7.61 12.03 28.35
C GLU A 299 -8.05 10.99 29.38
N GLU A 300 -7.71 9.71 29.14
CA GLU A 300 -7.98 8.61 30.06
C GLU A 300 -7.05 8.60 31.29
N GLY A 301 -5.99 9.40 31.29
CA GLY A 301 -4.96 9.42 32.34
C GLY A 301 -4.16 8.11 32.45
N LYS A 302 -4.00 7.40 31.32
CA LYS A 302 -3.32 6.10 31.24
C LYS A 302 -2.02 6.21 30.44
N GLU A 303 -0.97 5.56 30.92
CA GLU A 303 0.21 5.30 30.10
C GLU A 303 -0.09 4.17 29.10
N LYS A 304 0.29 4.36 27.84
CA LYS A 304 0.17 3.33 26.79
C LYS A 304 1.44 3.25 25.96
N VAL A 305 1.81 2.03 25.61
CA VAL A 305 2.85 1.74 24.63
C VAL A 305 2.21 1.59 23.25
N ILE A 306 2.47 2.54 22.36
CA ILE A 306 1.94 2.56 21.01
C ILE A 306 3.06 2.15 20.05
N LEU A 307 2.91 1.00 19.40
CA LEU A 307 3.82 0.50 18.37
C LEU A 307 3.23 0.78 16.99
N PHE A 308 3.99 1.44 16.11
CA PHE A 308 3.60 1.59 14.72
C PHE A 308 4.78 1.34 13.76
N ASN A 309 4.46 0.96 12.54
CA ASN A 309 5.49 0.89 11.50
C ASN A 309 5.64 2.23 10.77
N TRP A 310 6.80 2.87 10.93
CA TRP A 310 7.21 4.00 10.12
C TRP A 310 7.66 3.47 8.75
N SER A 311 6.68 3.30 7.84
CA SER A 311 6.75 2.45 6.64
C SER A 311 7.61 3.00 5.52
N GLY A 312 7.92 4.30 5.54
CA GLY A 312 8.78 4.92 4.52
C GLY A 312 9.05 6.40 4.79
N HIS A 313 10.18 6.90 4.25
CA HIS A 313 10.52 8.32 4.30
C HIS A 313 9.87 9.13 3.19
N GLY A 314 9.70 10.44 3.41
CA GLY A 314 9.10 11.39 2.47
C GLY A 314 10.10 12.23 1.65
N LEU A 315 11.40 11.90 1.67
CA LEU A 315 12.43 12.73 1.02
C LEU A 315 12.26 12.85 -0.50
N VAL A 316 11.61 11.89 -1.14
CA VAL A 316 11.27 11.94 -2.57
C VAL A 316 9.82 12.36 -2.82
N ASP A 317 9.09 12.73 -1.77
CA ASP A 317 7.70 13.18 -1.78
C ASP A 317 7.54 14.63 -1.29
N LEU A 318 8.63 15.41 -1.24
CA LEU A 318 8.63 16.79 -0.72
C LEU A 318 7.70 17.73 -1.49
N ALA A 319 7.40 17.44 -2.77
CA ALA A 319 6.40 18.19 -3.53
C ALA A 319 5.00 18.12 -2.89
N ALA A 320 4.65 17.02 -2.22
CA ALA A 320 3.40 16.89 -1.49
C ALA A 320 3.38 17.76 -0.23
N TYR A 321 4.50 17.84 0.48
CA TYR A 321 4.66 18.75 1.63
C TYR A 321 4.65 20.21 1.20
N ASP A 322 5.28 20.55 0.05
CA ASP A 322 5.20 21.91 -0.51
C ASP A 322 3.74 22.28 -0.80
N ALA A 323 2.98 21.37 -1.42
CA ALA A 323 1.55 21.61 -1.69
C ALA A 323 0.74 21.80 -0.39
N PHE A 324 1.05 21.08 0.68
CA PHE A 324 0.42 21.26 1.99
C PHE A 324 0.82 22.61 2.61
N MET A 325 2.12 22.94 2.67
CA MET A 325 2.63 24.16 3.27
C MET A 325 2.21 25.44 2.52
N THR A 326 1.90 25.32 1.24
CA THR A 326 1.42 26.42 0.38
C THR A 326 -0.09 26.43 0.19
N GLU A 327 -0.83 25.67 1.03
CA GLU A 327 -2.30 25.61 1.05
C GLU A 327 -2.94 25.23 -0.30
N LYS A 328 -2.22 24.40 -1.08
CA LYS A 328 -2.71 23.90 -2.38
C LYS A 328 -3.37 22.51 -2.27
N LEU A 329 -3.22 21.83 -1.13
CA LEU A 329 -3.96 20.58 -0.88
C LEU A 329 -5.41 20.89 -0.51
N THR A 330 -6.30 20.04 -0.99
CA THR A 330 -7.73 20.10 -0.67
C THR A 330 -8.14 18.84 0.07
N GLN A 331 -9.07 18.98 1.01
CA GLN A 331 -9.72 17.84 1.64
C GLN A 331 -10.53 17.07 0.59
N TYR A 332 -10.46 15.75 0.67
CA TYR A 332 -11.27 14.89 -0.18
C TYR A 332 -11.73 13.63 0.58
N GLU A 333 -13.02 13.40 0.57
CA GLU A 333 -13.67 12.18 1.02
C GLU A 333 -14.42 11.56 -0.15
N LEU A 334 -14.40 10.22 -0.27
CA LEU A 334 -15.09 9.51 -1.35
C LEU A 334 -16.60 9.76 -1.27
N PRO A 335 -17.22 10.39 -2.29
CA PRO A 335 -18.66 10.60 -2.31
C PRO A 335 -19.44 9.29 -2.36
N GLU A 336 -20.57 9.24 -1.65
CA GLU A 336 -21.42 8.04 -1.57
C GLU A 336 -21.89 7.57 -2.96
N GLU A 337 -22.26 8.50 -3.84
CA GLU A 337 -22.74 8.19 -5.19
C GLU A 337 -21.62 7.63 -6.09
N GLU A 338 -20.38 8.09 -5.89
CA GLU A 338 -19.23 7.56 -6.62
C GLU A 338 -18.91 6.13 -6.15
N MET A 339 -18.96 5.89 -4.84
CA MET A 339 -18.77 4.56 -4.28
C MET A 339 -19.84 3.58 -4.77
N LYS A 340 -21.12 3.96 -4.73
CA LYS A 340 -22.23 3.13 -5.26
C LYS A 340 -22.03 2.79 -6.72
N ARG A 341 -21.65 3.77 -7.55
CA ARG A 341 -21.37 3.54 -8.98
C ARG A 341 -20.20 2.57 -9.16
N ALA A 342 -19.13 2.73 -8.41
CA ALA A 342 -17.96 1.85 -8.51
C ALA A 342 -18.29 0.40 -8.10
N LEU A 343 -19.15 0.21 -7.09
CA LEU A 343 -19.57 -1.12 -6.61
C LEU A 343 -20.48 -1.87 -7.60
N THR A 344 -21.04 -1.23 -8.63
CA THR A 344 -21.87 -1.94 -9.62
C THR A 344 -21.09 -3.03 -10.36
N CYS A 345 -19.78 -2.91 -10.47
CA CYS A 345 -18.94 -3.92 -11.15
C CYS A 345 -18.86 -5.26 -10.42
N ILE A 346 -19.18 -5.32 -9.13
CA ILE A 346 -19.22 -6.56 -8.34
C ILE A 346 -20.62 -7.18 -8.24
N GLU A 347 -21.65 -6.51 -8.77
CA GLU A 347 -23.00 -7.06 -8.81
C GLU A 347 -23.03 -8.37 -9.61
N GLY A 348 -23.63 -9.40 -9.03
CA GLY A 348 -23.68 -10.74 -9.64
C GLY A 348 -22.44 -11.61 -9.42
N LEU A 349 -21.40 -11.13 -8.77
CA LEU A 349 -20.32 -11.99 -8.27
C LEU A 349 -20.81 -12.82 -7.07
N PRO A 350 -20.17 -13.97 -6.75
CA PRO A 350 -20.52 -14.77 -5.58
C PRO A 350 -20.42 -13.96 -4.30
N CYS A 351 -21.18 -14.34 -3.26
CA CYS A 351 -21.00 -13.81 -1.90
C CYS A 351 -20.00 -14.67 -1.11
N PRO A 352 -19.05 -14.08 -0.35
CA PRO A 352 -18.09 -14.81 0.49
C PRO A 352 -18.73 -15.38 1.76
#